data_303810aaa19122182802c423b8bb0c8a
#
_entry.id   303810aaa19122182802c423b8bb0c8a
#
_cell.length_a   1.000
_cell.length_b   1.000
_cell.length_c   1.000
_cell.angle_alpha   90.00
_cell.angle_beta   90.00
_cell.angle_gamma   90.00
#
_symmetry.space_group_name_H-M   'P 1'
#
loop_
_entity.id
_entity.type
_entity.pdbx_description
1 polymer ?
#
loop_
_entity_poly.entity_id
_entity_poly.type
_entity_poly.pdbx_seq_one_letter_code
_entity_poly.pdbx_strand_id
1 'polypeptide(L)'
;MGFARSHTVPQDAGGLHHCFSRGVRRERLHEIRDGAQTVAETRTESSPTGVLATGHNVAVRNGYCPKWLLCRVTPVRSLLNMPSPTLHAIGWNSFFERQLAPFDTQSVIVARVSAHYGTQVMLYGEAGEFRVPVQSAEAAGKIAVGDWLVLNAGDHRAIQRLERKTLLIRKAAGEAAKPQVLVANVDTVFLVSSCNEDFNLSRIERYLAMTLQAGATPVVVLTKADLSDDPAALVQMVRQLHPGLAVELMDARNPEQADILRSWCGPGQSVALLGSSGVGKSTLANTLGAGEQSTGGIREQDGKGRHTTTSRSLHLLPTGGVLVDNPGVREFQLPDCDDGVKDVFDDVLKIVAECRFSDCGHDREPGCAVRAAIESGKLDRRRFASFEKLSEEQNRNAKILDARRERDAKRTSKSAAARRRPGREES
;
A
#
# COMPACT_ATOMS: atom_id res chain seq x y z
N MET A 1 63.20 -37.68 -4.17
CA MET A 1 63.62 -37.31 -2.81
C MET A 1 62.50 -36.41 -2.30
N GLY A 2 61.49 -36.80 -1.61
CA GLY A 2 61.35 -37.53 -0.37
C GLY A 2 61.37 -36.54 0.79
N PHE A 3 60.20 -36.24 1.34
CA PHE A 3 59.84 -36.48 2.72
C PHE A 3 58.46 -35.95 3.07
N ALA A 4 57.53 -36.86 3.38
CA ALA A 4 56.29 -36.63 4.11
C ALA A 4 56.63 -36.53 5.61
N ARG A 5 55.80 -35.73 6.35
CA ARG A 5 55.49 -36.02 7.77
C ARG A 5 54.18 -35.45 8.17
N SER A 6 53.31 -36.35 8.56
CA SER A 6 52.09 -36.25 9.36
C SER A 6 52.39 -35.87 10.82
N HIS A 7 51.45 -35.15 11.47
CA HIS A 7 51.11 -35.26 12.91
C HIS A 7 49.74 -34.66 13.13
N THR A 8 48.74 -35.51 13.35
CA THR A 8 48.05 -35.94 14.59
C THR A 8 47.48 -34.82 15.48
N VAL A 9 46.18 -34.96 15.67
CA VAL A 9 45.22 -34.32 16.61
C VAL A 9 45.60 -34.67 18.07
N PRO A 10 45.21 -33.86 19.04
CA PRO A 10 44.47 -34.43 20.19
C PRO A 10 43.15 -33.76 20.48
N GLN A 11 42.17 -34.62 20.84
CA GLN A 11 40.99 -34.35 21.61
C GLN A 11 41.36 -34.12 23.09
N ASP A 12 40.56 -33.32 23.77
CA ASP A 12 39.96 -33.49 25.11
C ASP A 12 39.35 -32.14 25.52
N ALA A 13 38.11 -32.12 25.85
CA ALA A 13 37.25 -32.58 26.94
C ALA A 13 36.90 -31.45 27.94
N GLY A 14 35.65 -31.33 28.22
CA GLY A 14 35.11 -30.88 29.52
C GLY A 14 34.39 -29.54 29.53
N GLY A 15 33.11 -29.53 29.64
CA GLY A 15 32.26 -29.57 30.78
C GLY A 15 31.14 -28.55 30.70
N LEU A 16 29.88 -28.99 30.67
CA LEU A 16 28.81 -28.78 31.63
C LEU A 16 28.38 -27.30 31.94
N HIS A 17 27.13 -26.86 31.81
CA HIS A 17 25.92 -27.25 32.49
C HIS A 17 24.68 -26.53 31.95
N HIS A 18 23.55 -27.24 31.85
CA HIS A 18 22.17 -26.97 32.31
C HIS A 18 21.44 -25.73 31.82
N CYS A 19 20.23 -25.74 31.51
CA CYS A 19 19.00 -26.54 31.59
C CYS A 19 17.85 -25.71 31.04
N PHE A 20 16.93 -26.23 30.32
CA PHE A 20 15.53 -26.42 30.68
C PHE A 20 14.72 -26.85 29.44
N SER A 21 14.35 -28.09 29.47
CA SER A 21 13.31 -28.72 28.68
C SER A 21 11.95 -28.57 29.37
N ARG A 22 10.92 -28.24 28.61
CA ARG A 22 9.52 -28.66 28.82
C ARG A 22 8.95 -28.77 27.41
N GLY A 23 8.61 -29.89 26.85
CA GLY A 23 7.79 -30.97 27.33
C GLY A 23 6.33 -30.69 26.98
N VAL A 24 5.90 -30.92 25.68
CA VAL A 24 4.48 -31.04 25.37
C VAL A 24 4.26 -32.39 24.72
N ARG A 25 3.41 -33.16 25.36
CA ARG A 25 3.04 -34.55 25.07
C ARG A 25 2.24 -34.66 23.78
N ARG A 26 2.57 -35.70 22.99
CA ARG A 26 1.68 -36.32 22.00
C ARG A 26 0.64 -37.14 22.75
N GLU A 27 -0.63 -36.90 22.51
CA GLU A 27 -1.70 -37.84 22.79
C GLU A 27 -2.33 -38.32 21.48
N ARG A 28 -2.67 -39.61 21.54
CA ARG A 28 -3.00 -40.52 20.44
C ARG A 28 -4.41 -40.31 19.90
N LEU A 29 -4.53 -40.53 18.58
CA LEU A 29 -5.76 -40.90 17.90
C LEU A 29 -6.40 -42.14 18.50
N HIS A 30 -7.72 -42.07 18.77
CA HIS A 30 -8.61 -43.23 18.83
C HIS A 30 -9.74 -43.03 17.82
N GLU A 31 -9.81 -43.99 16.91
CA GLU A 31 -10.94 -44.25 16.05
C GLU A 31 -12.20 -44.54 16.85
N ILE A 32 -13.32 -43.97 16.43
CA ILE A 32 -14.63 -44.61 16.59
C ILE A 32 -15.36 -44.54 15.27
N ARG A 33 -15.64 -45.74 14.76
CA ARG A 33 -16.45 -46.09 13.61
C ARG A 33 -17.90 -46.33 14.08
N ASP A 34 -18.82 -46.12 13.14
CA ASP A 34 -20.14 -46.68 13.00
C ASP A 34 -21.34 -46.05 13.75
N GLY A 35 -22.33 -45.72 12.93
CA GLY A 35 -23.69 -45.46 13.36
C GLY A 35 -24.56 -44.77 12.29
N ALA A 36 -24.82 -45.47 11.17
CA ALA A 36 -25.88 -45.09 10.25
C ALA A 36 -27.25 -45.39 10.85
N GLN A 37 -28.17 -44.44 10.83
CA GLN A 37 -29.61 -44.76 10.82
C GLN A 37 -30.40 -43.72 10.03
N THR A 38 -30.94 -44.18 8.97
CA THR A 38 -32.04 -43.69 8.12
C THR A 38 -33.34 -43.56 8.94
N VAL A 39 -34.05 -42.45 8.80
CA VAL A 39 -35.51 -42.41 8.98
C VAL A 39 -36.14 -41.49 7.93
N ALA A 40 -37.21 -42.03 7.37
CA ALA A 40 -37.96 -41.69 6.20
C ALA A 40 -38.85 -40.44 6.29
N GLU A 41 -39.20 -40.04 5.10
CA GLU A 41 -40.30 -39.20 4.62
C GLU A 41 -41.54 -39.00 5.52
N THR A 42 -42.07 -37.77 5.52
CA THR A 42 -43.51 -37.57 5.34
C THR A 42 -43.77 -36.24 4.60
N ARG A 43 -44.40 -36.40 3.43
CA ARG A 43 -45.12 -35.38 2.69
C ARG A 43 -46.35 -34.93 3.45
N THR A 44 -46.68 -33.64 3.41
CA THR A 44 -48.06 -33.17 3.32
C THR A 44 -48.14 -31.87 2.48
N GLU A 45 -48.90 -31.96 1.43
CA GLU A 45 -49.39 -30.86 0.58
C GLU A 45 -50.41 -30.01 1.32
N SER A 46 -50.45 -28.72 1.01
CA SER A 46 -51.70 -27.99 0.74
C SER A 46 -51.41 -26.49 0.41
N SER A 47 -51.70 -26.09 -0.81
CA SER A 47 -52.11 -24.73 -1.21
C SER A 47 -53.64 -24.63 -1.00
N PRO A 48 -54.35 -23.49 -1.13
CA PRO A 48 -54.09 -22.29 -1.95
C PRO A 48 -54.64 -20.96 -1.38
N THR A 49 -54.62 -19.94 -2.23
CA THR A 49 -55.31 -18.63 -2.30
C THR A 49 -54.36 -17.45 -2.06
N GLY A 50 -54.03 -16.57 -2.97
CA GLY A 50 -54.81 -15.91 -3.99
C GLY A 50 -55.20 -14.50 -3.55
N VAL A 51 -54.30 -13.48 -3.74
CA VAL A 51 -54.76 -12.06 -3.80
C VAL A 51 -53.96 -11.34 -4.89
N LEU A 52 -54.68 -11.00 -5.95
CA LEU A 52 -54.32 -10.03 -6.97
C LEU A 52 -54.38 -8.61 -6.35
N ALA A 53 -53.33 -7.84 -6.49
CA ALA A 53 -53.37 -6.40 -6.28
C ALA A 53 -53.00 -5.70 -7.58
N THR A 54 -54.01 -5.11 -8.17
CA THR A 54 -54.04 -4.30 -9.38
C THR A 54 -53.24 -3.01 -9.21
N GLY A 55 -52.48 -2.69 -10.29
CA GLY A 55 -51.79 -1.41 -10.41
C GLY A 55 -52.70 -0.22 -10.48
N HIS A 56 -52.26 0.86 -9.88
CA HIS A 56 -52.79 2.21 -10.17
C HIS A 56 -51.61 3.11 -10.57
N ASN A 57 -51.60 3.45 -11.86
CA ASN A 57 -50.84 4.57 -12.40
C ASN A 57 -51.43 5.86 -11.87
N VAL A 58 -50.67 6.62 -11.09
CA VAL A 58 -50.95 8.00 -10.76
C VAL A 58 -50.00 8.89 -11.56
N ALA A 59 -50.59 9.54 -12.57
CA ALA A 59 -49.95 10.62 -13.29
C ALA A 59 -49.91 11.87 -12.41
N VAL A 60 -48.75 12.36 -12.02
CA VAL A 60 -48.59 13.66 -11.35
C VAL A 60 -48.26 14.71 -12.40
N ARG A 61 -49.25 15.59 -12.65
CA ARG A 61 -49.09 16.83 -13.39
C ARG A 61 -48.35 17.87 -12.53
N ASN A 62 -47.43 18.57 -13.17
CA ASN A 62 -46.75 19.82 -12.81
C ASN A 62 -47.15 20.47 -11.47
N GLY A 63 -46.20 20.48 -10.53
CA GLY A 63 -46.30 21.29 -9.32
C GLY A 63 -44.90 21.43 -8.69
N TYR A 64 -44.47 22.66 -8.50
CA TYR A 64 -43.24 23.12 -7.85
C TYR A 64 -42.82 22.26 -6.66
N CYS A 65 -41.59 21.68 -6.70
CA CYS A 65 -41.02 20.98 -5.59
C CYS A 65 -40.14 21.93 -4.75
N PRO A 66 -40.43 22.11 -3.44
CA PRO A 66 -39.57 22.96 -2.59
C PRO A 66 -38.22 22.28 -2.34
N LYS A 67 -37.16 23.09 -2.42
CA LYS A 67 -35.77 22.72 -2.17
C LYS A 67 -35.53 22.37 -0.70
N TRP A 68 -35.89 21.23 -0.21
CA TRP A 68 -35.46 20.63 1.07
C TRP A 68 -35.94 19.17 1.12
N LEU A 69 -35.55 18.33 0.18
CA LEU A 69 -35.73 16.89 0.33
C LEU A 69 -34.39 16.29 0.75
N LEU A 70 -34.35 15.81 2.00
CA LEU A 70 -33.37 14.92 2.55
C LEU A 70 -33.00 13.85 1.51
N CYS A 71 -31.79 13.93 0.96
CA CYS A 71 -31.20 12.81 0.24
C CYS A 71 -31.09 11.63 1.21
N ARG A 72 -32.08 10.74 1.19
CA ARG A 72 -31.91 9.41 1.79
C ARG A 72 -30.78 8.73 1.04
N VAL A 73 -29.71 8.48 1.76
CA VAL A 73 -28.61 7.66 1.31
C VAL A 73 -29.17 6.26 1.09
N THR A 74 -29.46 5.90 -0.15
CA THR A 74 -29.80 4.52 -0.50
C THR A 74 -28.51 3.72 -0.56
N PRO A 75 -28.37 2.64 0.24
CA PRO A 75 -27.21 1.76 0.11
C PRO A 75 -27.26 1.10 -1.27
N VAL A 76 -26.21 1.31 -2.06
CA VAL A 76 -26.03 0.60 -3.33
C VAL A 76 -25.62 -0.83 -2.99
N ARG A 77 -26.59 -1.74 -2.94
CA ARG A 77 -26.31 -3.18 -2.89
C ARG A 77 -25.63 -3.58 -4.20
N SER A 78 -24.34 -3.80 -4.16
CA SER A 78 -23.61 -4.51 -5.20
C SER A 78 -24.08 -5.98 -5.23
N LEU A 79 -24.15 -6.54 -6.42
CA LEU A 79 -24.80 -7.83 -6.79
C LEU A 79 -24.13 -9.10 -6.22
N LEU A 80 -23.36 -9.02 -5.18
CA LEU A 80 -22.83 -10.17 -4.48
C LEU A 80 -23.24 -10.10 -3.01
N ASN A 81 -23.90 -11.14 -2.54
CA ASN A 81 -24.40 -11.34 -1.16
C ASN A 81 -23.22 -11.54 -0.17
N MET A 82 -22.23 -10.66 -0.18
CA MET A 82 -21.16 -10.66 0.81
C MET A 82 -21.67 -9.92 2.05
N PRO A 83 -21.54 -10.49 3.25
CA PRO A 83 -21.84 -9.77 4.48
C PRO A 83 -21.00 -8.49 4.55
N SER A 84 -21.54 -7.41 5.10
CA SER A 84 -20.78 -6.17 5.32
C SER A 84 -19.51 -6.49 6.09
N PRO A 85 -18.33 -6.10 5.60
CA PRO A 85 -17.08 -6.39 6.31
C PRO A 85 -17.11 -5.69 7.66
N THR A 86 -16.68 -6.38 8.70
CA THR A 86 -16.44 -5.71 9.98
C THR A 86 -15.30 -4.70 9.80
N LEU A 87 -15.28 -3.61 10.57
CA LEU A 87 -14.20 -2.63 10.51
C LEU A 87 -12.83 -3.30 10.66
N HIS A 88 -12.74 -4.33 11.49
CA HIS A 88 -11.51 -5.10 11.69
C HIS A 88 -11.02 -5.75 10.38
N ALA A 89 -11.91 -6.35 9.60
CA ALA A 89 -11.54 -6.99 8.33
C ALA A 89 -10.93 -6.00 7.33
N ILE A 90 -11.37 -4.75 7.38
CA ILE A 90 -10.84 -3.68 6.51
C ILE A 90 -9.70 -2.87 7.17
N GLY A 91 -9.04 -3.41 8.19
CA GLY A 91 -7.81 -2.84 8.76
C GLY A 91 -7.98 -1.97 10.00
N TRP A 92 -9.18 -1.95 10.63
CA TRP A 92 -9.35 -1.30 11.93
C TRP A 92 -8.60 -2.05 13.01
N ASN A 93 -7.87 -1.33 13.86
CA ASN A 93 -7.07 -1.90 14.93
C ASN A 93 -6.91 -0.93 16.11
N SER A 94 -6.21 -1.36 17.16
CA SER A 94 -6.00 -0.59 18.39
C SER A 94 -5.30 0.77 18.19
N PHE A 95 -4.54 0.96 17.10
CA PHE A 95 -3.92 2.25 16.78
C PHE A 95 -4.99 3.31 16.46
N PHE A 96 -6.02 2.93 15.69
CA PHE A 96 -7.11 3.83 15.35
C PHE A 96 -8.13 3.94 16.49
N GLU A 97 -8.40 2.85 17.19
CA GLU A 97 -9.35 2.80 18.31
C GLU A 97 -8.99 3.79 19.42
N ARG A 98 -7.71 3.88 19.78
CA ARG A 98 -7.23 4.84 20.79
C ARG A 98 -7.52 6.29 20.44
N GLN A 99 -7.65 6.61 19.18
CA GLN A 99 -7.94 7.96 18.71
C GLN A 99 -9.42 8.32 18.82
N LEU A 100 -10.29 7.35 19.14
CA LEU A 100 -11.72 7.60 19.38
C LEU A 100 -12.03 8.08 20.80
N ALA A 101 -11.08 7.99 21.73
CA ALA A 101 -11.31 8.34 23.14
C ALA A 101 -11.99 9.72 23.38
N PRO A 102 -11.77 10.78 22.54
CA PRO A 102 -12.44 12.07 22.72
C PRO A 102 -13.90 12.11 22.25
N PHE A 103 -14.39 11.06 21.56
CA PHE A 103 -15.69 11.08 20.91
C PHE A 103 -16.72 10.25 21.65
N ASP A 104 -17.97 10.74 21.66
CA ASP A 104 -19.11 9.93 22.04
C ASP A 104 -19.45 8.94 20.91
N THR A 105 -19.25 7.66 21.16
CA THR A 105 -19.41 6.60 20.16
C THR A 105 -20.84 6.43 19.66
N GLN A 106 -21.84 6.97 20.36
CA GLN A 106 -23.22 6.92 19.90
C GLN A 106 -23.55 8.04 18.90
N SER A 107 -22.79 9.12 18.92
CA SER A 107 -23.01 10.29 18.03
C SER A 107 -22.12 10.27 16.77
N VAL A 108 -21.19 9.34 16.68
CA VAL A 108 -20.23 9.24 15.57
C VAL A 108 -20.25 7.86 14.92
N ILE A 109 -19.86 7.84 13.65
CA ILE A 109 -19.56 6.62 12.91
C ILE A 109 -18.12 6.68 12.40
N VAL A 110 -17.50 5.51 12.30
CA VAL A 110 -16.15 5.37 11.76
C VAL A 110 -16.26 4.74 10.38
N ALA A 111 -15.52 5.29 9.41
CA ALA A 111 -15.49 4.75 8.07
C ALA A 111 -14.13 4.93 7.41
N ARG A 112 -13.77 3.99 6.54
CA ARG A 112 -12.54 3.99 5.74
C ARG A 112 -12.83 4.51 4.34
N VAL A 113 -11.99 5.41 3.83
CA VAL A 113 -12.09 5.91 2.46
C VAL A 113 -11.73 4.79 1.49
N SER A 114 -12.71 4.33 0.69
CA SER A 114 -12.52 3.26 -0.29
C SER A 114 -12.23 3.77 -1.69
N ALA A 115 -12.85 4.88 -2.12
CA ALA A 115 -12.56 5.48 -3.43
C ALA A 115 -12.91 6.97 -3.48
N HIS A 116 -12.33 7.68 -4.46
CA HIS A 116 -12.58 9.09 -4.69
C HIS A 116 -13.02 9.33 -6.15
N TYR A 117 -14.26 9.77 -6.34
CA TYR A 117 -14.87 9.99 -7.66
C TYR A 117 -15.18 11.47 -7.91
N GLY A 118 -14.15 12.32 -7.93
CA GLY A 118 -14.32 13.74 -8.23
C GLY A 118 -15.18 14.49 -7.20
N THR A 119 -16.49 14.42 -7.30
CA THR A 119 -17.43 15.10 -6.41
C THR A 119 -17.92 14.26 -5.23
N GLN A 120 -17.69 12.97 -5.25
CA GLN A 120 -18.12 12.02 -4.23
C GLN A 120 -16.98 11.14 -3.75
N VAL A 121 -17.08 10.72 -2.50
CA VAL A 121 -16.18 9.77 -1.84
C VAL A 121 -16.97 8.55 -1.43
N MET A 122 -16.42 7.36 -1.70
CA MET A 122 -16.93 6.09 -1.19
C MET A 122 -16.27 5.80 0.13
N LEU A 123 -17.04 5.33 1.08
CA LEU A 123 -16.61 4.98 2.43
C LEU A 123 -17.09 3.58 2.78
N TYR A 124 -16.25 2.81 3.48
CA TYR A 124 -16.62 1.57 4.15
C TYR A 124 -16.78 1.81 5.64
N GLY A 125 -17.99 1.60 6.17
CA GLY A 125 -18.30 1.59 7.60
C GLY A 125 -18.88 0.25 8.04
N GLU A 126 -19.29 0.14 9.30
CA GLU A 126 -19.92 -1.08 9.84
C GLU A 126 -21.20 -1.49 9.09
N ALA A 127 -21.98 -0.51 8.62
CA ALA A 127 -23.20 -0.75 7.84
C ALA A 127 -22.93 -1.10 6.36
N GLY A 128 -21.65 -1.22 5.97
CA GLY A 128 -21.21 -1.47 4.60
C GLY A 128 -20.77 -0.20 3.88
N GLU A 129 -20.86 -0.22 2.56
CA GLU A 129 -20.40 0.86 1.69
C GLU A 129 -21.45 1.95 1.52
N PHE A 130 -21.04 3.22 1.60
CA PHE A 130 -21.90 4.38 1.37
C PHE A 130 -21.13 5.54 0.75
N ARG A 131 -21.86 6.52 0.20
CA ARG A 131 -21.29 7.70 -0.48
C ARG A 131 -21.55 8.97 0.28
N VAL A 132 -20.55 9.85 0.29
CA VAL A 132 -20.70 11.21 0.80
C VAL A 132 -20.12 12.23 -0.20
N PRO A 133 -20.59 13.48 -0.21
CA PRO A 133 -19.97 14.55 -0.98
C PRO A 133 -18.52 14.77 -0.53
N VAL A 134 -17.61 15.10 -1.46
CA VAL A 134 -16.20 15.41 -1.15
C VAL A 134 -16.10 16.49 -0.07
N GLN A 135 -16.94 17.53 -0.12
CA GLN A 135 -16.92 18.62 0.86
C GLN A 135 -17.23 18.12 2.28
N SER A 136 -18.11 17.12 2.41
CA SER A 136 -18.41 16.50 3.71
C SER A 136 -17.25 15.63 4.18
N ALA A 137 -16.65 14.81 3.31
CA ALA A 137 -15.52 13.96 3.63
C ALA A 137 -14.24 14.76 3.94
N GLU A 138 -13.98 15.86 3.22
CA GLU A 138 -12.82 16.74 3.42
C GLU A 138 -13.04 17.85 4.45
N ALA A 139 -14.18 17.87 5.18
CA ALA A 139 -14.42 18.87 6.22
C ALA A 139 -13.34 18.86 7.30
N ALA A 140 -12.74 17.71 7.58
CA ALA A 140 -11.60 17.53 8.50
C ALA A 140 -10.23 17.57 7.82
N GLY A 141 -10.13 18.08 6.57
CA GLY A 141 -8.90 18.21 5.80
C GLY A 141 -8.80 17.23 4.63
N LYS A 142 -7.68 17.34 3.90
CA LYS A 142 -7.45 16.51 2.70
C LYS A 142 -7.38 15.02 3.01
N ILE A 143 -8.12 14.23 2.24
CA ILE A 143 -8.24 12.79 2.39
C ILE A 143 -7.57 12.04 1.24
N ALA A 144 -7.27 10.77 1.48
CA ALA A 144 -6.77 9.81 0.51
C ALA A 144 -7.49 8.46 0.69
N VAL A 145 -7.42 7.61 -0.32
CA VAL A 145 -7.87 6.22 -0.20
C VAL A 145 -7.08 5.53 0.92
N GLY A 146 -7.80 4.82 1.78
CA GLY A 146 -7.25 4.18 2.97
C GLY A 146 -7.33 5.01 4.26
N ASP A 147 -7.65 6.31 4.20
CA ASP A 147 -7.86 7.13 5.42
C ASP A 147 -9.06 6.66 6.23
N TRP A 148 -8.93 6.76 7.55
CA TRP A 148 -10.02 6.59 8.49
C TRP A 148 -10.61 7.94 8.89
N LEU A 149 -11.93 8.04 8.82
CA LEU A 149 -12.70 9.22 9.17
C LEU A 149 -13.63 8.95 10.34
N VAL A 150 -13.71 9.89 11.26
CA VAL A 150 -14.77 9.98 12.25
C VAL A 150 -15.81 10.95 11.67
N LEU A 151 -17.03 10.48 11.50
CA LEU A 151 -18.12 11.21 10.87
C LEU A 151 -19.22 11.42 11.89
N ASN A 152 -19.94 12.52 11.79
CA ASN A 152 -21.20 12.71 12.52
C ASN A 152 -22.24 11.71 12.03
N ALA A 153 -22.92 11.01 12.94
CA ALA A 153 -23.91 9.98 12.62
C ALA A 153 -25.14 10.51 11.89
N GLY A 154 -25.51 11.80 12.09
CA GLY A 154 -26.70 12.40 11.52
C GLY A 154 -26.53 12.87 10.06
N ASP A 155 -25.44 13.56 9.74
CA ASP A 155 -25.22 14.19 8.43
C ASP A 155 -24.03 13.64 7.64
N HIS A 156 -23.31 12.67 8.21
CA HIS A 156 -22.11 12.02 7.65
C HIS A 156 -20.97 13.01 7.29
N ARG A 157 -20.93 14.16 7.95
CA ARG A 157 -19.84 15.13 7.78
C ARG A 157 -18.63 14.68 8.61
N ALA A 158 -17.45 14.72 8.02
CA ALA A 158 -16.23 14.38 8.73
C ALA A 158 -15.94 15.39 9.84
N ILE A 159 -15.82 14.88 11.05
CA ILE A 159 -15.40 15.62 12.24
C ILE A 159 -13.88 15.61 12.32
N GLN A 160 -13.29 14.42 12.10
CA GLN A 160 -11.85 14.22 12.15
C GLN A 160 -11.40 13.15 11.15
N ARG A 161 -10.24 13.40 10.52
CA ARG A 161 -9.45 12.35 9.90
C ARG A 161 -8.47 11.83 10.96
N LEU A 162 -8.46 10.52 11.18
CA LEU A 162 -7.53 9.90 12.12
C LEU A 162 -6.08 9.98 11.64
N GLU A 163 -5.14 9.92 12.57
CA GLU A 163 -3.72 9.83 12.25
C GLU A 163 -3.44 8.61 11.39
N ARG A 164 -2.59 8.79 10.41
CA ARG A 164 -2.19 7.75 9.48
C ARG A 164 -1.07 6.91 10.09
N LYS A 165 -1.21 5.59 10.07
CA LYS A 165 -0.13 4.66 10.44
C LYS A 165 0.97 4.63 9.40
N THR A 166 0.57 4.63 8.11
CA THR A 166 1.47 4.62 6.96
C THR A 166 0.96 5.58 5.89
N LEU A 167 1.88 6.16 5.11
CA LEU A 167 1.51 7.15 4.09
C LEU A 167 2.41 7.07 2.87
N LEU A 168 1.90 6.51 1.80
CA LEU A 168 2.61 6.44 0.53
C LEU A 168 2.37 7.71 -0.29
N ILE A 169 3.43 8.42 -0.61
CA ILE A 169 3.39 9.68 -1.35
C ILE A 169 4.22 9.56 -2.62
N ARG A 170 3.85 10.27 -3.66
CA ARG A 170 4.69 10.52 -4.84
C ARG A 170 4.83 12.02 -5.10
N LYS A 171 5.81 12.38 -5.87
CA LYS A 171 5.89 13.71 -6.48
C LYS A 171 5.06 13.74 -7.76
N ALA A 172 4.17 14.71 -7.91
CA ALA A 172 3.42 14.90 -9.14
C ALA A 172 4.37 15.33 -10.27
N ALA A 173 4.10 14.90 -11.51
CA ALA A 173 4.87 15.35 -12.67
C ALA A 173 4.65 16.85 -12.91
N GLY A 174 5.72 17.58 -13.35
CA GLY A 174 5.69 18.99 -13.71
C GLY A 174 6.52 19.89 -12.79
N GLU A 175 6.76 21.15 -13.19
CA GLU A 175 7.63 22.10 -12.51
C GLU A 175 7.16 22.48 -11.10
N ALA A 176 5.86 22.43 -10.84
CA ALA A 176 5.28 22.70 -9.52
C ALA A 176 5.05 21.42 -8.70
N ALA A 177 5.93 20.43 -8.83
CA ALA A 177 5.81 19.12 -8.26
C ALA A 177 5.37 19.10 -6.79
N LYS A 178 4.04 19.07 -6.57
CA LYS A 178 3.45 18.97 -5.23
C LYS A 178 3.43 17.50 -4.78
N PRO A 179 3.65 17.23 -3.49
CA PRO A 179 3.43 15.90 -2.95
C PRO A 179 1.98 15.47 -3.23
N GLN A 180 1.82 14.28 -3.79
CA GLN A 180 0.53 13.66 -4.02
C GLN A 180 0.43 12.38 -3.21
N VAL A 181 -0.51 12.33 -2.28
CA VAL A 181 -0.78 11.11 -1.52
C VAL A 181 -1.31 10.04 -2.48
N LEU A 182 -0.69 8.87 -2.47
CA LEU A 182 -1.12 7.71 -3.23
C LEU A 182 -2.16 6.92 -2.43
N VAL A 183 -1.77 6.49 -1.24
CA VAL A 183 -2.63 5.70 -0.35
C VAL A 183 -2.16 5.91 1.08
N ALA A 184 -3.09 5.76 2.02
CA ALA A 184 -2.83 5.78 3.46
C ALA A 184 -3.19 4.43 4.09
N ASN A 185 -2.53 4.14 5.22
CA ASN A 185 -2.88 3.00 6.09
C ASN A 185 -2.84 1.65 5.37
N VAL A 186 -1.77 1.41 4.59
CA VAL A 186 -1.43 0.10 4.04
C VAL A 186 -0.34 -0.54 4.88
N ASP A 187 -0.48 -1.85 5.16
CA ASP A 187 0.50 -2.59 5.96
C ASP A 187 1.64 -3.10 5.07
N THR A 188 1.31 -3.54 3.87
CA THR A 188 2.26 -4.15 2.92
C THR A 188 2.16 -3.48 1.55
N VAL A 189 3.30 -3.34 0.88
CA VAL A 189 3.36 -2.89 -0.51
C VAL A 189 4.02 -3.97 -1.37
N PHE A 190 3.27 -4.52 -2.31
CA PHE A 190 3.82 -5.41 -3.32
C PHE A 190 4.51 -4.61 -4.41
N LEU A 191 5.82 -4.73 -4.47
CA LEU A 191 6.69 -4.14 -5.48
C LEU A 191 6.75 -5.09 -6.67
N VAL A 192 5.85 -4.90 -7.64
CA VAL A 192 5.71 -5.81 -8.78
C VAL A 192 6.69 -5.44 -9.88
N SER A 193 7.55 -6.38 -10.25
CA SER A 193 8.49 -6.30 -11.37
C SER A 193 8.38 -7.56 -12.23
N SER A 194 8.71 -7.46 -13.51
CA SER A 194 8.69 -8.61 -14.42
C SER A 194 10.09 -9.11 -14.73
N CYS A 195 10.25 -10.42 -14.93
CA CYS A 195 11.53 -11.08 -15.25
C CYS A 195 11.90 -11.00 -16.73
N ASN A 196 11.46 -9.98 -17.45
CA ASN A 196 11.79 -9.73 -18.85
C ASN A 196 12.74 -8.53 -18.99
N GLU A 197 12.91 -8.02 -20.20
CA GLU A 197 13.75 -6.85 -20.52
C GLU A 197 13.43 -5.58 -19.69
N ASP A 198 12.21 -5.47 -19.10
CA ASP A 198 11.84 -4.38 -18.20
C ASP A 198 12.37 -4.56 -16.76
N PHE A 199 13.08 -5.68 -16.45
CA PHE A 199 13.68 -5.88 -15.14
C PHE A 199 14.72 -4.81 -14.82
N ASN A 200 14.58 -4.14 -13.66
CA ASN A 200 15.46 -3.02 -13.32
C ASN A 200 15.61 -2.89 -11.79
N LEU A 201 16.79 -3.26 -11.29
CA LEU A 201 17.11 -3.19 -9.86
C LEU A 201 17.03 -1.77 -9.30
N SER A 202 17.51 -0.75 -10.04
CA SER A 202 17.45 0.64 -9.57
C SER A 202 16.01 1.16 -9.43
N ARG A 203 15.08 0.62 -10.22
CA ARG A 203 13.65 0.89 -10.06
C ARG A 203 13.10 0.22 -8.81
N ILE A 204 13.50 -1.02 -8.51
CA ILE A 204 13.11 -1.74 -7.28
C ILE A 204 13.67 -1.01 -6.06
N GLU A 205 14.95 -0.60 -6.06
CA GLU A 205 15.58 0.20 -5.00
C GLU A 205 14.79 1.49 -4.73
N ARG A 206 14.33 2.17 -5.78
CA ARG A 206 13.48 3.37 -5.65
C ARG A 206 12.13 3.08 -4.97
N TYR A 207 11.47 1.99 -5.35
CA TYR A 207 10.21 1.58 -4.72
C TYR A 207 10.40 1.13 -3.28
N LEU A 208 11.50 0.45 -2.98
CA LEU A 208 11.89 0.09 -1.62
C LEU A 208 12.04 1.33 -0.74
N ALA A 209 12.81 2.33 -1.19
CA ALA A 209 12.99 3.57 -0.45
C ALA A 209 11.64 4.28 -0.16
N MET A 210 10.74 4.35 -1.14
CA MET A 210 9.41 4.92 -0.94
C MET A 210 8.57 4.14 0.06
N THR A 211 8.65 2.81 0.02
CA THR A 211 7.85 1.93 0.87
C THR A 211 8.33 1.98 2.32
N LEU A 212 9.64 1.92 2.53
CA LEU A 212 10.25 2.05 3.86
C LEU A 212 9.98 3.43 4.46
N GLN A 213 10.15 4.50 3.69
CA GLN A 213 9.79 5.87 4.10
C GLN A 213 8.31 6.00 4.49
N ALA A 214 7.42 5.28 3.83
CA ALA A 214 6.00 5.27 4.15
C ALA A 214 5.67 4.50 5.44
N GLY A 215 6.61 3.77 6.02
CA GLY A 215 6.42 2.90 7.18
C GLY A 215 5.69 1.59 6.85
N ALA A 216 5.64 1.18 5.57
CA ALA A 216 4.99 -0.05 5.13
C ALA A 216 6.01 -1.16 4.86
N THR A 217 5.58 -2.42 4.95
CA THR A 217 6.43 -3.58 4.68
C THR A 217 6.56 -3.81 3.17
N PRO A 218 7.77 -3.81 2.58
CA PRO A 218 7.97 -4.16 1.18
C PRO A 218 7.97 -5.67 0.97
N VAL A 219 7.31 -6.12 -0.10
CA VAL A 219 7.41 -7.49 -0.64
C VAL A 219 7.62 -7.37 -2.14
N VAL A 220 8.72 -7.87 -2.66
CA VAL A 220 8.96 -7.85 -4.11
C VAL A 220 8.29 -9.05 -4.76
N VAL A 221 7.47 -8.80 -5.77
CA VAL A 221 6.79 -9.83 -6.55
C VAL A 221 7.35 -9.82 -7.96
N LEU A 222 8.12 -10.85 -8.30
CA LEU A 222 8.67 -11.07 -9.62
C LEU A 222 7.70 -11.90 -10.45
N THR A 223 7.19 -11.31 -11.53
CA THR A 223 6.22 -11.93 -12.43
C THR A 223 6.87 -12.31 -13.75
N LYS A 224 6.13 -13.06 -14.59
CA LYS A 224 6.59 -13.46 -15.93
C LYS A 224 7.92 -14.20 -15.90
N ALA A 225 8.07 -15.13 -14.97
CA ALA A 225 9.25 -15.98 -14.85
C ALA A 225 9.55 -16.77 -16.12
N ASP A 226 8.53 -17.07 -16.91
CA ASP A 226 8.56 -17.72 -18.21
C ASP A 226 9.32 -16.94 -19.31
N LEU A 227 9.59 -15.65 -19.08
CA LEU A 227 10.32 -14.79 -20.01
C LEU A 227 11.80 -14.57 -19.63
N SER A 228 12.32 -15.28 -18.64
CA SER A 228 13.73 -15.21 -18.21
C SER A 228 14.40 -16.56 -18.31
N ASP A 229 15.65 -16.57 -18.79
CA ASP A 229 16.47 -17.79 -18.83
C ASP A 229 16.90 -18.25 -17.44
N ASP A 230 17.10 -17.31 -16.49
CA ASP A 230 17.46 -17.61 -15.10
C ASP A 230 16.69 -16.68 -14.11
N PRO A 231 15.43 -16.97 -13.85
CA PRO A 231 14.64 -16.20 -12.89
C PRO A 231 15.13 -16.35 -11.45
N ALA A 232 15.84 -17.44 -11.10
CA ALA A 232 16.39 -17.65 -9.77
C ALA A 232 17.55 -16.68 -9.48
N ALA A 233 18.40 -16.40 -10.45
CA ALA A 233 19.43 -15.37 -10.33
C ALA A 233 18.81 -13.99 -10.06
N LEU A 234 17.72 -13.63 -10.74
CA LEU A 234 17.00 -12.37 -10.50
C LEU A 234 16.47 -12.27 -9.07
N VAL A 235 15.91 -13.36 -8.53
CA VAL A 235 15.49 -13.42 -7.12
C VAL A 235 16.65 -13.15 -6.17
N GLN A 236 17.82 -13.76 -6.40
CA GLN A 236 19.00 -13.55 -5.56
C GLN A 236 19.49 -12.11 -5.63
N MET A 237 19.56 -11.52 -6.83
CA MET A 237 19.93 -10.11 -7.01
C MET A 237 19.02 -9.16 -6.23
N VAL A 238 17.71 -9.44 -6.23
CA VAL A 238 16.74 -8.60 -5.51
C VAL A 238 16.86 -8.79 -3.99
N ARG A 239 17.05 -10.02 -3.51
CA ARG A 239 17.23 -10.30 -2.07
C ARG A 239 18.44 -9.60 -1.46
N GLN A 240 19.45 -9.31 -2.27
CA GLN A 240 20.66 -8.59 -1.83
C GLN A 240 20.41 -7.07 -1.65
N LEU A 241 19.30 -6.52 -2.13
CA LEU A 241 19.04 -5.09 -2.05
C LEU A 241 18.75 -4.60 -0.61
N HIS A 242 18.18 -5.46 0.22
CA HIS A 242 17.86 -5.11 1.61
C HIS A 242 17.78 -6.37 2.49
N PRO A 243 18.35 -6.36 3.72
CA PRO A 243 18.28 -7.49 4.64
C PRO A 243 16.84 -7.88 4.96
N GLY A 244 16.52 -9.16 4.86
CA GLY A 244 15.19 -9.69 5.20
C GLY A 244 14.08 -9.37 4.17
N LEU A 245 14.43 -8.83 3.00
CA LEU A 245 13.47 -8.54 1.95
C LEU A 245 12.78 -9.81 1.45
N ALA A 246 11.46 -9.88 1.58
CA ALA A 246 10.65 -10.94 0.99
C ALA A 246 10.61 -10.77 -0.53
N VAL A 247 10.94 -11.84 -1.26
CA VAL A 247 10.93 -11.86 -2.72
C VAL A 247 10.22 -13.13 -3.18
N GLU A 248 9.09 -12.94 -3.86
CA GLU A 248 8.25 -14.01 -4.38
C GLU A 248 8.31 -14.03 -5.91
N LEU A 249 8.55 -15.21 -6.47
CA LEU A 249 8.58 -15.46 -7.92
C LEU A 249 7.33 -16.23 -8.31
N MET A 250 6.56 -15.71 -9.28
CA MET A 250 5.31 -16.34 -9.66
C MET A 250 4.85 -16.00 -11.09
N ASP A 251 3.99 -16.84 -11.63
CA ASP A 251 3.10 -16.44 -12.72
C ASP A 251 1.85 -15.76 -12.14
N ALA A 252 1.73 -14.46 -12.37
CA ALA A 252 0.59 -13.67 -11.87
C ALA A 252 -0.78 -14.15 -12.37
N ARG A 253 -0.82 -15.02 -13.40
CA ARG A 253 -2.05 -15.63 -13.94
C ARG A 253 -2.46 -16.90 -13.19
N ASN A 254 -1.55 -17.48 -12.42
CA ASN A 254 -1.78 -18.75 -11.73
C ASN A 254 -2.27 -18.49 -10.29
N PRO A 255 -3.54 -18.83 -9.96
CA PRO A 255 -4.09 -18.65 -8.62
C PRO A 255 -3.35 -19.42 -7.53
N GLU A 256 -2.87 -20.64 -7.83
CA GLU A 256 -2.16 -21.48 -6.86
C GLU A 256 -0.82 -20.86 -6.47
N GLN A 257 -0.10 -20.26 -7.43
CA GLN A 257 1.14 -19.53 -7.14
C GLN A 257 0.88 -18.23 -6.40
N ALA A 258 -0.23 -17.55 -6.68
CA ALA A 258 -0.61 -16.34 -5.97
C ALA A 258 -1.02 -16.59 -4.51
N ASP A 259 -1.33 -17.83 -4.12
CA ASP A 259 -1.68 -18.21 -2.75
C ASP A 259 -0.57 -17.88 -1.75
N ILE A 260 0.69 -17.87 -2.15
CA ILE A 260 1.79 -17.46 -1.29
C ILE A 260 1.62 -16.01 -0.78
N LEU A 261 1.01 -15.14 -1.58
CA LEU A 261 0.76 -13.74 -1.21
C LEU A 261 -0.42 -13.57 -0.25
N ARG A 262 -1.24 -14.59 -0.06
CA ARG A 262 -2.40 -14.53 0.84
C ARG A 262 -2.01 -14.33 2.31
N SER A 263 -0.79 -14.70 2.70
CA SER A 263 -0.26 -14.44 4.03
C SER A 263 -0.20 -12.94 4.37
N TRP A 264 -0.09 -12.07 3.37
CA TRP A 264 -0.11 -10.60 3.51
C TRP A 264 -1.48 -9.98 3.21
N CYS A 265 -2.46 -10.78 2.81
CA CYS A 265 -3.78 -10.32 2.35
C CYS A 265 -4.92 -10.86 3.23
N GLY A 266 -4.65 -11.26 4.47
CA GLY A 266 -5.65 -11.77 5.40
C GLY A 266 -6.53 -10.68 6.03
N PRO A 267 -7.52 -11.08 6.85
CA PRO A 267 -8.38 -10.14 7.56
C PRO A 267 -7.58 -9.11 8.35
N GLY A 268 -7.97 -7.85 8.25
CA GLY A 268 -7.29 -6.74 8.93
C GLY A 268 -6.02 -6.25 8.25
N GLN A 269 -5.57 -6.89 7.17
CA GLN A 269 -4.40 -6.48 6.41
C GLN A 269 -4.77 -5.66 5.17
N SER A 270 -3.95 -4.68 4.89
CA SER A 270 -4.13 -3.78 3.74
C SER A 270 -2.89 -3.81 2.86
N VAL A 271 -3.07 -4.08 1.58
CA VAL A 271 -1.99 -4.21 0.60
C VAL A 271 -2.15 -3.19 -0.51
N ALA A 272 -1.04 -2.60 -0.97
CA ALA A 272 -1.01 -1.77 -2.17
C ALA A 272 -0.07 -2.37 -3.22
N LEU A 273 -0.35 -2.12 -4.51
CA LEU A 273 0.50 -2.53 -5.62
C LEU A 273 1.30 -1.35 -6.16
N LEU A 274 2.62 -1.52 -6.27
CA LEU A 274 3.52 -0.62 -6.98
C LEU A 274 4.28 -1.37 -8.07
N GLY A 275 4.59 -0.68 -9.16
CA GLY A 275 5.37 -1.24 -10.28
C GLY A 275 5.10 -0.50 -11.57
N SER A 276 5.96 -0.69 -12.58
CA SER A 276 5.81 -0.08 -13.91
C SER A 276 4.56 -0.58 -14.66
N SER A 277 4.22 0.07 -15.76
CA SER A 277 3.12 -0.38 -16.62
C SER A 277 3.51 -1.71 -17.27
N GLY A 278 2.56 -2.64 -17.36
CA GLY A 278 2.78 -3.91 -18.06
C GLY A 278 3.47 -5.02 -17.25
N VAL A 279 3.90 -4.77 -15.99
CA VAL A 279 4.53 -5.81 -15.15
C VAL A 279 3.56 -6.84 -14.55
N GLY A 280 2.25 -6.74 -14.81
CA GLY A 280 1.27 -7.73 -14.35
C GLY A 280 0.48 -7.33 -13.10
N LYS A 281 0.51 -6.07 -12.64
CA LYS A 281 -0.25 -5.62 -11.45
C LYS A 281 -1.75 -5.91 -11.52
N SER A 282 -2.41 -5.53 -12.63
CA SER A 282 -3.85 -5.77 -12.80
C SER A 282 -4.17 -7.27 -12.89
N THR A 283 -3.30 -8.06 -13.52
CA THR A 283 -3.41 -9.51 -13.55
C THR A 283 -3.33 -10.07 -12.13
N LEU A 284 -2.33 -9.65 -11.35
CA LEU A 284 -2.15 -10.08 -9.97
C LEU A 284 -3.34 -9.68 -9.09
N ALA A 285 -3.85 -8.44 -9.24
CA ALA A 285 -5.03 -7.97 -8.51
C ALA A 285 -6.27 -8.85 -8.81
N ASN A 286 -6.50 -9.21 -10.10
CA ASN A 286 -7.60 -10.09 -10.49
C ASN A 286 -7.43 -11.49 -9.91
N THR A 287 -6.22 -12.04 -9.96
CA THR A 287 -5.90 -13.38 -9.42
C THR A 287 -6.08 -13.44 -7.90
N LEU A 288 -5.77 -12.34 -7.19
CA LEU A 288 -6.04 -12.21 -5.75
C LEU A 288 -7.53 -11.97 -5.42
N GLY A 289 -8.38 -11.76 -6.44
CA GLY A 289 -9.82 -11.62 -6.28
C GLY A 289 -10.30 -10.19 -6.01
N ALA A 290 -9.54 -9.17 -6.40
CA ALA A 290 -9.93 -7.76 -6.25
C ALA A 290 -11.04 -7.30 -7.24
N GLY A 291 -11.69 -8.23 -7.96
CA GLY A 291 -12.66 -7.95 -9.01
C GLY A 291 -12.02 -7.82 -10.40
N GLU A 292 -12.84 -7.75 -11.45
CA GLU A 292 -12.34 -7.63 -12.82
C GLU A 292 -11.69 -6.26 -13.06
N GLN A 293 -10.38 -6.23 -12.98
CA GLN A 293 -9.57 -5.11 -13.45
C GLN A 293 -9.39 -5.23 -14.97
N SER A 294 -9.60 -4.16 -15.71
CA SER A 294 -9.38 -4.16 -17.16
C SER A 294 -7.89 -4.45 -17.47
N THR A 295 -7.58 -5.69 -17.79
CA THR A 295 -6.27 -6.12 -18.29
C THR A 295 -6.15 -5.74 -19.77
N GLY A 296 -6.05 -4.45 -20.09
CA GLY A 296 -5.81 -3.99 -21.44
C GLY A 296 -4.41 -4.39 -21.88
N GLY A 297 -4.28 -5.34 -22.81
CA GLY A 297 -3.07 -5.53 -23.59
C GLY A 297 -2.61 -4.19 -24.16
N ILE A 298 -1.31 -4.02 -24.35
CA ILE A 298 -0.69 -2.88 -25.04
C ILE A 298 -1.46 -2.67 -26.34
N ARG A 299 -2.41 -1.75 -26.38
CA ARG A 299 -2.98 -1.26 -27.62
C ARG A 299 -1.93 -0.36 -28.23
N GLU A 300 -1.10 -0.95 -29.08
CA GLU A 300 -0.50 -0.22 -30.18
C GLU A 300 -1.64 0.38 -30.99
N GLN A 301 -1.55 1.67 -31.27
CA GLN A 301 -2.48 2.46 -32.08
C GLN A 301 -3.78 2.86 -31.36
N ASP A 302 -3.70 3.99 -30.63
CA ASP A 302 -4.63 5.11 -30.83
C ASP A 302 -4.13 6.33 -30.01
N GLY A 303 -3.68 7.32 -30.69
CA GLY A 303 -3.11 8.57 -30.14
C GLY A 303 -4.14 9.49 -29.43
N LYS A 304 -5.26 8.97 -28.93
CA LYS A 304 -6.26 9.69 -28.11
C LYS A 304 -7.08 8.73 -27.25
N GLY A 305 -6.42 7.89 -26.45
CA GLY A 305 -7.07 7.03 -25.44
C GLY A 305 -7.23 7.77 -24.11
N ARG A 306 -8.41 8.26 -23.84
CA ARG A 306 -8.85 8.69 -22.51
C ARG A 306 -8.74 7.47 -21.59
N HIS A 307 -7.73 7.44 -20.69
CA HIS A 307 -7.55 6.38 -19.70
C HIS A 307 -8.81 6.26 -18.83
N THR A 308 -9.52 5.15 -18.95
CA THR A 308 -10.81 4.90 -18.29
C THR A 308 -10.66 4.50 -16.81
N THR A 309 -9.46 4.41 -16.26
CA THR A 309 -9.25 4.04 -14.85
C THR A 309 -8.28 5.01 -14.19
N THR A 310 -8.78 6.19 -13.82
CA THR A 310 -8.01 7.21 -13.10
C THR A 310 -8.32 7.26 -11.60
N SER A 311 -9.28 6.47 -11.12
CA SER A 311 -9.69 6.44 -9.72
C SER A 311 -8.96 5.33 -8.97
N ARG A 312 -8.35 5.69 -7.85
CA ARG A 312 -7.82 4.72 -6.88
C ARG A 312 -8.99 4.15 -6.11
N SER A 313 -8.96 2.85 -5.87
CA SER A 313 -10.02 2.16 -5.13
C SER A 313 -9.46 1.06 -4.23
N LEU A 314 -10.13 0.85 -3.13
CA LEU A 314 -9.90 -0.20 -2.18
C LEU A 314 -10.86 -1.35 -2.50
N HIS A 315 -10.34 -2.55 -2.65
CA HIS A 315 -11.07 -3.75 -2.99
C HIS A 315 -10.99 -4.76 -1.84
N LEU A 316 -12.14 -5.28 -1.45
CA LEU A 316 -12.19 -6.39 -0.50
C LEU A 316 -11.72 -7.66 -1.21
N LEU A 317 -10.83 -8.39 -0.55
CA LEU A 317 -10.35 -9.67 -1.05
C LEU A 317 -11.17 -10.83 -0.47
N PRO A 318 -11.31 -11.95 -1.20
CA PRO A 318 -11.97 -13.16 -0.67
C PRO A 318 -11.28 -13.69 0.59
N THR A 319 -10.01 -13.40 0.79
CA THR A 319 -9.21 -13.73 1.98
C THR A 319 -9.58 -12.90 3.21
N GLY A 320 -10.42 -11.86 3.05
CA GLY A 320 -10.88 -10.98 4.12
C GLY A 320 -10.01 -9.75 4.36
N GLY A 321 -8.90 -9.57 3.62
CA GLY A 321 -8.10 -8.35 3.62
C GLY A 321 -8.55 -7.35 2.55
N VAL A 322 -7.79 -6.27 2.38
CA VAL A 322 -8.06 -5.22 1.38
C VAL A 322 -6.87 -4.99 0.47
N LEU A 323 -7.14 -4.85 -0.82
CA LEU A 323 -6.17 -4.45 -1.83
C LEU A 323 -6.48 -3.04 -2.31
N VAL A 324 -5.47 -2.17 -2.35
CA VAL A 324 -5.58 -0.85 -2.98
C VAL A 324 -4.90 -0.88 -4.34
N ASP A 325 -5.70 -0.74 -5.39
CA ASP A 325 -5.17 -0.57 -6.74
C ASP A 325 -4.83 0.90 -7.01
N ASN A 326 -3.60 1.10 -7.47
CA ASN A 326 -3.09 2.40 -7.89
C ASN A 326 -2.85 2.39 -9.40
N PRO A 327 -3.87 2.63 -10.24
CA PRO A 327 -3.69 2.62 -11.68
C PRO A 327 -2.74 3.71 -12.16
N GLY A 328 -1.89 3.38 -13.13
CA GLY A 328 -1.19 4.36 -13.97
C GLY A 328 0.02 5.05 -13.35
N VAL A 329 0.80 4.36 -12.54
CA VAL A 329 2.05 4.94 -12.00
C VAL A 329 3.19 4.63 -12.98
N ARG A 330 3.32 5.45 -14.03
CA ARG A 330 4.34 5.24 -15.09
C ARG A 330 5.74 5.67 -14.66
N GLU A 331 5.88 6.73 -13.89
CA GLU A 331 7.18 7.21 -13.40
C GLU A 331 7.00 7.82 -12.00
N PHE A 332 7.77 7.31 -11.05
CA PHE A 332 7.84 7.88 -9.73
C PHE A 332 9.05 8.79 -9.62
N GLN A 333 8.81 10.08 -9.50
CA GLN A 333 9.78 10.94 -8.85
C GLN A 333 9.61 10.76 -7.35
N LEU A 334 10.74 10.53 -6.67
CA LEU A 334 10.74 10.40 -5.22
C LEU A 334 10.24 11.71 -4.58
N PRO A 335 9.34 11.61 -3.60
CA PRO A 335 9.08 12.74 -2.69
C PRO A 335 10.32 12.94 -1.80
N ASP A 336 10.15 13.58 -0.67
CA ASP A 336 11.13 13.57 0.42
C ASP A 336 11.17 12.14 1.02
N CYS A 337 12.21 11.37 0.69
CA CYS A 337 12.41 9.96 1.06
C CYS A 337 13.82 9.71 1.59
N ASP A 338 14.40 10.70 2.29
CA ASP A 338 15.79 10.65 2.72
C ASP A 338 16.08 9.45 3.64
N ASP A 339 15.20 9.19 4.62
CA ASP A 339 15.36 8.05 5.53
C ASP A 339 15.19 6.70 4.79
N GLY A 340 14.21 6.59 3.90
CA GLY A 340 14.04 5.39 3.10
C GLY A 340 15.20 5.10 2.15
N VAL A 341 15.86 6.14 1.61
CA VAL A 341 17.08 5.97 0.81
C VAL A 341 18.23 5.48 1.70
N LYS A 342 18.39 6.07 2.90
CA LYS A 342 19.40 5.62 3.88
C LYS A 342 19.19 4.16 4.28
N ASP A 343 17.96 3.75 4.54
CA ASP A 343 17.64 2.37 4.90
C ASP A 343 17.99 1.39 3.78
N VAL A 344 17.63 1.70 2.53
CA VAL A 344 17.94 0.83 1.39
C VAL A 344 19.44 0.71 1.15
N PHE A 345 20.21 1.79 1.33
CA PHE A 345 21.63 1.86 1.00
C PHE A 345 22.52 1.92 2.25
N ASP A 346 22.09 1.35 3.37
CA ASP A 346 22.86 1.30 4.62
C ASP A 346 24.24 0.63 4.43
N ASP A 347 24.32 -0.39 3.58
CA ASP A 347 25.57 -1.05 3.18
C ASP A 347 26.53 -0.10 2.46
N VAL A 348 26.02 0.75 1.57
CA VAL A 348 26.80 1.77 0.84
C VAL A 348 27.24 2.89 1.81
N LEU A 349 26.34 3.35 2.66
CA LEU A 349 26.62 4.41 3.64
C LEU A 349 27.72 4.02 4.63
N LYS A 350 27.77 2.75 5.06
CA LYS A 350 28.84 2.23 5.90
C LYS A 350 30.20 2.34 5.22
N ILE A 351 30.28 2.03 3.91
CA ILE A 351 31.50 2.17 3.12
C ILE A 351 31.87 3.65 2.92
N VAL A 352 30.88 4.51 2.63
CA VAL A 352 31.09 5.96 2.50
C VAL A 352 31.69 6.58 3.78
N ALA A 353 31.24 6.13 4.95
CA ALA A 353 31.75 6.58 6.25
C ALA A 353 33.20 6.19 6.51
N GLU A 354 33.74 5.19 5.80
CA GLU A 354 35.15 4.76 5.90
C GLU A 354 36.09 5.60 5.01
N CYS A 355 35.59 6.56 4.21
CA CYS A 355 36.42 7.43 3.40
C CYS A 355 37.31 8.33 4.27
N ARG A 356 38.54 8.58 3.81
CA ARG A 356 39.49 9.44 4.52
C ARG A 356 38.99 10.88 4.71
N PHE A 357 38.23 11.40 3.76
CA PHE A 357 37.73 12.75 3.77
C PHE A 357 36.21 12.74 3.89
N SER A 358 35.63 13.60 4.74
CA SER A 358 34.19 13.71 4.95
C SER A 358 33.43 14.28 3.74
N ASP A 359 34.12 15.01 2.86
CA ASP A 359 33.62 15.62 1.63
C ASP A 359 34.10 14.85 0.37
N CYS A 360 34.45 13.59 0.53
CA CYS A 360 34.93 12.75 -0.57
C CYS A 360 33.88 12.65 -1.69
N GLY A 361 34.28 13.03 -2.92
CA GLY A 361 33.44 12.93 -4.12
C GLY A 361 33.47 11.56 -4.80
N HIS A 362 34.26 10.62 -4.22
CA HIS A 362 34.41 9.21 -4.66
C HIS A 362 34.95 9.02 -6.10
N ASP A 363 35.54 10.04 -6.72
CA ASP A 363 36.11 9.98 -8.07
C ASP A 363 37.61 9.68 -8.06
N ARG A 364 38.45 10.57 -7.50
CA ARG A 364 39.92 10.49 -7.60
C ARG A 364 40.64 10.66 -6.26
N GLU A 365 39.93 10.89 -5.19
CA GLU A 365 40.51 11.20 -3.89
C GLU A 365 41.33 10.02 -3.34
N PRO A 366 42.55 10.29 -2.82
CA PRO A 366 43.36 9.26 -2.19
C PRO A 366 42.71 8.79 -0.88
N GLY A 367 42.64 7.46 -0.68
CA GLY A 367 41.98 6.87 0.50
C GLY A 367 40.47 6.84 0.42
N CYS A 368 39.90 6.87 -0.79
CA CYS A 368 38.47 6.67 -1.01
C CYS A 368 38.09 5.20 -0.79
N ALA A 369 37.31 4.90 0.26
CA ALA A 369 36.85 3.56 0.60
C ALA A 369 35.86 3.00 -0.43
N VAL A 370 35.02 3.85 -1.00
CA VAL A 370 34.04 3.47 -2.05
C VAL A 370 34.76 2.94 -3.28
N ARG A 371 35.78 3.65 -3.75
CA ARG A 371 36.56 3.22 -4.92
C ARG A 371 37.30 1.89 -4.65
N ALA A 372 37.93 1.75 -3.50
CA ALA A 372 38.56 0.53 -3.08
C ALA A 372 37.58 -0.65 -2.98
N ALA A 373 36.35 -0.41 -2.48
CA ALA A 373 35.33 -1.43 -2.40
C ALA A 373 34.82 -1.85 -3.79
N ILE A 374 34.69 -0.92 -4.74
CA ILE A 374 34.34 -1.24 -6.13
C ILE A 374 35.45 -2.01 -6.82
N GLU A 375 36.72 -1.59 -6.67
CA GLU A 375 37.88 -2.27 -7.25
C GLU A 375 38.07 -3.69 -6.73
N SER A 376 37.77 -3.92 -5.45
CA SER A 376 37.82 -5.25 -4.82
C SER A 376 36.57 -6.11 -5.07
N GLY A 377 35.53 -5.61 -5.71
CA GLY A 377 34.25 -6.31 -5.91
C GLY A 377 33.36 -6.40 -4.65
N LYS A 378 33.73 -5.72 -3.55
CA LYS A 378 32.91 -5.65 -2.32
C LYS A 378 31.65 -4.81 -2.52
N LEU A 379 31.69 -3.81 -3.41
CA LEU A 379 30.56 -2.96 -3.77
C LEU A 379 30.33 -3.01 -5.28
N ASP A 380 29.11 -3.30 -5.69
CA ASP A 380 28.72 -3.23 -7.11
C ASP A 380 28.66 -1.77 -7.57
N ARG A 381 29.32 -1.44 -8.69
CA ARG A 381 29.34 -0.11 -9.30
C ARG A 381 27.92 0.40 -9.64
N ARG A 382 27.04 -0.48 -10.14
CA ARG A 382 25.64 -0.15 -10.43
C ARG A 382 24.90 0.29 -9.14
N ARG A 383 25.14 -0.45 -8.04
CA ARG A 383 24.50 -0.14 -6.75
C ARG A 383 24.93 1.23 -6.23
N PHE A 384 26.23 1.53 -6.32
CA PHE A 384 26.73 2.85 -5.95
C PHE A 384 26.15 3.96 -6.83
N ALA A 385 26.12 3.78 -8.16
CA ALA A 385 25.51 4.74 -9.07
C ALA A 385 24.01 4.96 -8.82
N SER A 386 23.30 3.91 -8.38
CA SER A 386 21.88 4.03 -7.98
C SER A 386 21.74 4.87 -6.71
N PHE A 387 22.60 4.65 -5.72
CA PHE A 387 22.67 5.46 -4.48
C PHE A 387 22.95 6.94 -4.79
N GLU A 388 23.98 7.25 -5.58
CA GLU A 388 24.32 8.63 -5.97
C GLU A 388 23.13 9.33 -6.60
N LYS A 389 22.49 8.68 -7.59
CA LYS A 389 21.34 9.23 -8.31
C LYS A 389 20.17 9.54 -7.39
N LEU A 390 19.85 8.64 -6.45
CA LEU A 390 18.75 8.83 -5.52
C LEU A 390 19.09 9.91 -4.47
N SER A 391 20.31 9.92 -3.95
CA SER A 391 20.80 10.93 -3.00
C SER A 391 20.79 12.33 -3.62
N GLU A 392 21.25 12.49 -4.86
CA GLU A 392 21.16 13.76 -5.59
C GLU A 392 19.72 14.22 -5.80
N GLU A 393 18.81 13.28 -6.10
CA GLU A 393 17.39 13.59 -6.24
C GLU A 393 16.81 14.11 -4.91
N GLN A 394 17.17 13.50 -3.77
CA GLN A 394 16.77 13.96 -2.45
C GLN A 394 17.34 15.34 -2.12
N ASN A 395 18.62 15.57 -2.38
CA ASN A 395 19.26 16.88 -2.18
C ASN A 395 18.60 17.99 -3.01
N ARG A 396 18.22 17.71 -4.26
CA ARG A 396 17.44 18.64 -5.09
C ARG A 396 16.05 18.91 -4.51
N ASN A 397 15.38 17.86 -4.02
CA ASN A 397 14.07 17.99 -3.39
C ASN A 397 14.12 18.84 -2.11
N ALA A 398 15.08 18.60 -1.23
CA ALA A 398 15.28 19.37 -0.01
C ALA A 398 15.47 20.88 -0.32
N LYS A 399 16.34 21.23 -1.26
CA LYS A 399 16.54 22.62 -1.70
C LYS A 399 15.25 23.29 -2.20
N ILE A 400 14.42 22.55 -2.97
CA ILE A 400 13.13 23.06 -3.47
C ILE A 400 12.14 23.29 -2.31
N LEU A 401 12.10 22.37 -1.34
CA LEU A 401 11.22 22.48 -0.18
C LEU A 401 11.62 23.67 0.70
N ASP A 402 12.91 23.87 0.96
CA ASP A 402 13.41 24.98 1.76
C ASP A 402 13.12 26.33 1.08
N ALA A 403 13.37 26.44 -0.22
CA ALA A 403 13.02 27.64 -0.98
C ALA A 403 11.51 27.95 -0.97
N ARG A 404 10.65 26.92 -0.89
CA ARG A 404 9.19 27.11 -0.73
C ARG A 404 8.83 27.57 0.67
N ARG A 405 9.38 26.94 1.71
CA ARG A 405 9.17 27.34 3.12
C ARG A 405 9.53 28.82 3.33
N GLU A 406 10.66 29.26 2.78
CA GLU A 406 11.07 30.66 2.85
C GLU A 406 10.10 31.62 2.14
N ARG A 407 9.61 31.23 0.94
CA ARG A 407 8.62 32.04 0.19
C ARG A 407 7.31 32.16 0.95
N ASP A 408 6.83 31.05 1.51
CA ASP A 408 5.57 31.02 2.27
C ASP A 408 5.71 31.82 3.57
N ALA A 409 6.85 31.72 4.29
CA ALA A 409 7.14 32.52 5.46
C ALA A 409 7.17 34.03 5.13
N LYS A 410 7.82 34.43 4.03
CA LYS A 410 7.85 35.82 3.54
C LYS A 410 6.45 36.33 3.16
N ARG A 411 5.60 35.45 2.57
CA ARG A 411 4.21 35.77 2.19
C ARG A 411 3.34 35.97 3.43
N THR A 412 3.47 35.09 4.42
CA THR A 412 2.73 35.16 5.68
C THR A 412 3.12 36.43 6.47
N SER A 413 4.41 36.76 6.57
CA SER A 413 4.90 37.98 7.24
C SER A 413 4.40 39.25 6.56
N LYS A 414 4.40 39.30 5.21
CA LYS A 414 3.85 40.45 4.46
C LYS A 414 2.33 40.61 4.68
N SER A 415 1.58 39.52 4.71
CA SER A 415 0.14 39.57 4.96
C SER A 415 -0.19 40.01 6.40
N ALA A 416 0.60 39.58 7.38
CA ALA A 416 0.48 40.00 8.77
C ALA A 416 0.83 41.50 8.95
N ALA A 417 1.89 41.99 8.27
CA ALA A 417 2.25 43.39 8.26
C ALA A 417 1.19 44.30 7.59
N ALA A 418 0.56 43.81 6.50
CA ALA A 418 -0.52 44.50 5.83
C ALA A 418 -1.78 44.66 6.71
N ARG A 419 -2.09 43.63 7.52
CA ARG A 419 -3.23 43.66 8.47
C ARG A 419 -2.97 44.57 9.68
N ARG A 420 -1.72 44.92 10.00
CA ARG A 420 -1.35 45.79 11.11
C ARG A 420 -1.24 47.29 10.73
N ARG A 421 -1.43 47.66 9.45
CA ARG A 421 -1.49 49.07 9.06
C ARG A 421 -2.82 49.66 9.55
N PRO A 422 -2.80 50.64 10.49
CA PRO A 422 -4.02 51.32 10.88
C PRO A 422 -4.57 52.08 9.66
N GLY A 423 -5.89 52.03 9.53
CA GLY A 423 -6.59 52.79 8.48
C GLY A 423 -6.15 54.27 8.56
N ARG A 424 -5.76 54.82 7.42
CA ARG A 424 -5.64 56.27 7.28
C ARG A 424 -7.04 56.85 7.54
N GLU A 425 -7.20 57.53 8.63
CA GLU A 425 -8.34 58.42 8.83
C GLU A 425 -8.29 59.44 7.70
N GLU A 426 -9.31 59.40 6.84
CA GLU A 426 -9.59 60.50 5.90
C GLU A 426 -10.18 61.65 6.68
N SER A 427 -9.41 62.75 6.72
CA SER A 427 -9.88 64.08 7.17
C SER A 427 -10.54 64.81 6.00
#